data_8cc3cdae980d0ca827b599e46fa4aee2
#
_entry.id   8cc3cdae980d0ca827b599e46fa4aee2
#
_cell.length_a   1.000
_cell.length_b   1.000
_cell.length_c   1.000
_cell.angle_alpha   90.00
_cell.angle_beta   90.00
_cell.angle_gamma   90.00
#
_symmetry.space_group_name_H-M   'P 1'
#
loop_
_entity.id
_entity.type
_entity.pdbx_description
1 polymer ?
#
loop_
_entity_poly.entity_id
_entity_poly.type
_entity_poly.pdbx_seq_one_letter_code
_entity_poly.pdbx_strand_id
1 'polypeptide(L)'
;MKKYINMVAEFHTAFNMPDPQDYKQLTQEQYELRHRLLEEENNEYLEACGHDDLVGIADALGDQLYIIYGTILKHGLQDRIEEVFSEIHRSNMSKLGEDGLPIMRGDGKILKGPGYFKPDISKILGA
;
A
#
# COMPACT_ATOMS: atom_id res chain seq x y z
N MET A 1 -10.70 -5.39 0.36
CA MET A 1 -9.63 -5.01 -0.58
C MET A 1 -9.88 -5.53 -1.99
N LYS A 2 -10.26 -6.78 -2.12
CA LYS A 2 -10.49 -7.44 -3.42
C LYS A 2 -11.50 -6.70 -4.31
N LYS A 3 -12.60 -6.22 -3.73
CA LYS A 3 -13.62 -5.46 -4.45
C LYS A 3 -13.02 -4.25 -5.19
N TYR A 4 -12.16 -3.51 -4.53
CA TYR A 4 -11.57 -2.29 -5.09
C TYR A 4 -10.45 -2.59 -6.08
N ILE A 5 -9.68 -3.63 -5.83
CA ILE A 5 -8.69 -4.12 -6.80
C ILE A 5 -9.40 -4.54 -8.09
N ASN A 6 -10.55 -5.21 -7.99
CA ASN A 6 -11.33 -5.63 -9.15
C ASN A 6 -11.88 -4.43 -9.95
N MET A 7 -12.23 -3.34 -9.27
CA MET A 7 -12.63 -2.09 -9.95
C MET A 7 -11.48 -1.53 -10.80
N VAL A 8 -10.27 -1.53 -10.26
CA VAL A 8 -9.09 -1.06 -10.99
C VAL A 8 -8.74 -2.03 -12.13
N ALA A 9 -8.90 -3.33 -11.92
CA ALA A 9 -8.73 -4.32 -12.99
C ALA A 9 -9.71 -4.08 -14.14
N GLU A 10 -10.96 -3.72 -13.84
CA GLU A 10 -11.94 -3.33 -14.86
C GLU A 10 -11.48 -2.12 -15.66
N PHE A 11 -10.92 -1.11 -14.98
CA PHE A 11 -10.35 0.05 -15.64
C PHE A 11 -9.19 -0.34 -16.56
N HIS A 12 -8.26 -1.17 -16.08
CA HIS A 12 -7.14 -1.64 -16.89
C HIS A 12 -7.63 -2.38 -18.15
N THR A 13 -8.62 -3.24 -18.00
CA THR A 13 -9.21 -3.97 -19.14
C THR A 13 -9.86 -3.01 -20.13
N ALA A 14 -10.64 -2.06 -19.65
CA ALA A 14 -11.35 -1.09 -20.51
C ALA A 14 -10.38 -0.21 -21.31
N PHE A 15 -9.21 0.08 -20.74
CA PHE A 15 -8.20 0.94 -21.38
C PHE A 15 -7.04 0.15 -22.00
N ASN A 16 -7.23 -1.15 -22.24
CA ASN A 16 -6.25 -2.02 -22.91
C ASN A 16 -4.88 -2.05 -22.20
N MET A 17 -4.91 -2.07 -20.88
CA MET A 17 -3.73 -2.17 -20.02
C MET A 17 -3.68 -3.59 -19.43
N PRO A 18 -2.97 -4.54 -20.06
CA PRO A 18 -2.98 -5.92 -19.59
C PRO A 18 -2.27 -6.08 -18.25
N ASP A 19 -2.85 -6.92 -17.37
CA ASP A 19 -2.27 -7.27 -16.08
C ASP A 19 -1.86 -8.74 -16.07
N PRO A 20 -0.70 -9.10 -15.50
CA PRO A 20 -0.29 -10.49 -15.40
C PRO A 20 -1.11 -11.25 -14.34
N GLN A 21 -1.27 -12.56 -14.54
CA GLN A 21 -1.94 -13.44 -13.57
C GLN A 21 -1.04 -13.70 -12.35
N ASP A 22 0.25 -13.90 -12.60
CA ASP A 22 1.24 -14.21 -11.58
C ASP A 22 2.27 -13.09 -11.48
N TYR A 23 3.07 -13.11 -10.42
CA TYR A 23 4.10 -12.09 -10.21
C TYR A 23 4.97 -11.88 -11.43
N LYS A 24 5.14 -10.62 -11.79
CA LYS A 24 6.02 -10.19 -12.87
C LYS A 24 6.69 -8.88 -12.49
N GLN A 25 8.01 -8.81 -12.69
CA GLN A 25 8.71 -7.55 -12.55
C GLN A 25 8.42 -6.65 -13.75
N LEU A 26 8.21 -5.40 -13.48
CA LEU A 26 8.02 -4.36 -14.50
C LEU A 26 9.38 -3.94 -15.08
N THR A 27 9.36 -3.37 -16.29
CA THR A 27 10.54 -2.68 -16.80
C THR A 27 10.81 -1.43 -15.97
N GLN A 28 12.02 -0.92 -16.04
CA GLN A 28 12.40 0.31 -15.32
C GLN A 28 11.46 1.47 -15.67
N GLU A 29 11.17 1.65 -16.94
CA GLU A 29 10.23 2.69 -17.40
C GLU A 29 8.85 2.52 -16.76
N GLN A 30 8.35 1.29 -16.69
CA GLN A 30 7.04 0.99 -16.12
C GLN A 30 6.99 1.25 -14.61
N TYR A 31 7.97 0.77 -13.84
CA TYR A 31 7.92 1.00 -12.38
C TYR A 31 8.23 2.44 -12.01
N GLU A 32 9.04 3.15 -12.78
CA GLU A 32 9.25 4.58 -12.59
C GLU A 32 7.97 5.37 -12.84
N LEU A 33 7.18 4.97 -13.86
CA LEU A 33 5.85 5.56 -14.09
C LEU A 33 4.94 5.36 -12.87
N ARG A 34 4.88 4.13 -12.34
CA ARG A 34 4.06 3.84 -11.17
C ARG A 34 4.49 4.70 -9.96
N HIS A 35 5.78 4.85 -9.77
CA HIS A 35 6.34 5.70 -8.72
C HIS A 35 5.92 7.17 -8.91
N ARG A 36 6.06 7.72 -10.12
CA ARG A 36 5.69 9.12 -10.40
C ARG A 36 4.20 9.39 -10.19
N LEU A 37 3.35 8.47 -10.63
CA LEU A 37 1.90 8.62 -10.46
C LEU A 37 1.54 8.75 -8.97
N LEU A 38 2.11 7.91 -8.13
CA LEU A 38 1.86 7.98 -6.68
C LEU A 38 2.44 9.25 -6.07
N GLU A 39 3.62 9.65 -6.50
CA GLU A 39 4.27 10.88 -6.03
C GLU A 39 3.41 12.12 -6.33
N GLU A 40 2.85 12.20 -7.54
CA GLU A 40 1.94 13.30 -7.92
C GLU A 40 0.74 13.38 -6.98
N GLU A 41 0.10 12.26 -6.70
CA GLU A 41 -1.07 12.22 -5.82
C GLU A 41 -0.69 12.52 -4.37
N ASN A 42 0.48 12.07 -3.93
CA ASN A 42 0.96 12.37 -2.59
C ASN A 42 1.25 13.87 -2.43
N ASN A 43 1.77 14.52 -3.48
CA ASN A 43 1.96 15.97 -3.50
C ASN A 43 0.63 16.73 -3.50
N GLU A 44 -0.37 16.23 -4.23
CA GLU A 44 -1.72 16.81 -4.22
C GLU A 44 -2.36 16.72 -2.84
N TYR A 45 -2.15 15.60 -2.13
CA TYR A 45 -2.58 15.46 -0.74
C TYR A 45 -1.99 16.57 0.14
N LEU A 46 -0.68 16.78 0.04
CA LEU A 46 0.00 17.80 0.86
C LEU A 46 -0.54 19.20 0.55
N GLU A 47 -0.75 19.51 -0.72
CA GLU A 47 -1.31 20.80 -1.15
C GLU A 47 -2.73 21.01 -0.62
N ALA A 48 -3.58 19.99 -0.73
CA ALA A 48 -4.95 20.04 -0.23
C ALA A 48 -4.99 20.27 1.29
N CYS A 49 -4.08 19.64 2.04
CA CYS A 49 -3.94 19.87 3.48
C CYS A 49 -3.54 21.33 3.78
N GLY A 50 -2.64 21.89 2.99
CA GLY A 50 -2.20 23.28 3.14
C GLY A 50 -3.31 24.31 2.93
N HIS A 51 -4.35 23.95 2.20
CA HIS A 51 -5.52 24.80 1.93
C HIS A 51 -6.76 24.41 2.74
N ASP A 52 -6.63 23.48 3.68
CA ASP A 52 -7.77 22.94 4.46
C ASP A 52 -8.92 22.48 3.55
N ASP A 53 -8.56 21.85 2.42
CA ASP A 53 -9.50 21.41 1.40
C ASP A 53 -9.87 19.93 1.62
N LEU A 54 -10.96 19.70 2.36
CA LEU A 54 -11.41 18.35 2.69
C LEU A 54 -11.72 17.51 1.44
N VAL A 55 -12.33 18.11 0.43
CA VAL A 55 -12.66 17.41 -0.83
C VAL A 55 -11.37 17.00 -1.54
N GLY A 56 -10.41 17.92 -1.64
CA GLY A 56 -9.10 17.64 -2.24
C GLY A 56 -8.32 16.57 -1.48
N ILE A 57 -8.39 16.58 -0.15
CA ILE A 57 -7.75 15.54 0.69
C ILE A 57 -8.35 14.16 0.37
N ALA A 58 -9.67 14.06 0.36
CA ALA A 58 -10.36 12.79 0.07
C ALA A 58 -10.05 12.30 -1.35
N ASP A 59 -10.05 13.22 -2.32
CA ASP A 59 -9.73 12.91 -3.71
C ASP A 59 -8.30 12.36 -3.85
N ALA A 60 -7.34 13.06 -3.27
CA ALA A 60 -5.93 12.63 -3.31
C ALA A 60 -5.71 11.28 -2.63
N LEU A 61 -6.35 11.04 -1.50
CA LEU A 61 -6.24 9.73 -0.81
C LEU A 61 -6.88 8.62 -1.64
N GLY A 62 -8.04 8.87 -2.24
CA GLY A 62 -8.70 7.94 -3.13
C GLY A 62 -7.84 7.60 -4.34
N ASP A 63 -7.24 8.61 -4.96
CA ASP A 63 -6.36 8.43 -6.12
C ASP A 63 -5.08 7.67 -5.76
N GLN A 64 -4.52 7.90 -4.56
CA GLN A 64 -3.37 7.13 -4.09
C GLN A 64 -3.73 5.64 -3.98
N LEU A 65 -4.88 5.31 -3.39
CA LEU A 65 -5.35 3.93 -3.32
C LEU A 65 -5.54 3.33 -4.72
N TYR A 66 -6.12 4.10 -5.63
CA TYR A 66 -6.35 3.66 -7.00
C TYR A 66 -5.04 3.28 -7.69
N ILE A 67 -4.02 4.11 -7.56
CA ILE A 67 -2.69 3.87 -8.14
C ILE A 67 -2.02 2.66 -7.46
N ILE A 68 -2.11 2.54 -6.13
CA ILE A 68 -1.53 1.40 -5.40
C ILE A 68 -2.17 0.10 -5.86
N TYR A 69 -3.49 0.04 -5.94
CA TYR A 69 -4.19 -1.16 -6.43
C TYR A 69 -3.79 -1.49 -7.87
N GLY A 70 -3.64 -0.47 -8.72
CA GLY A 70 -3.16 -0.65 -10.08
C GLY A 70 -1.72 -1.20 -10.12
N THR A 71 -0.86 -0.74 -9.24
CA THR A 71 0.53 -1.23 -9.16
C THR A 71 0.57 -2.67 -8.68
N ILE A 72 -0.29 -3.04 -7.74
CA ILE A 72 -0.45 -4.43 -7.28
C ILE A 72 -0.80 -5.34 -8.47
N LEU A 73 -1.76 -4.91 -9.28
CA LEU A 73 -2.18 -5.64 -10.49
C LEU A 73 -1.04 -5.74 -11.51
N LYS A 74 -0.30 -4.66 -11.73
CA LYS A 74 0.81 -4.64 -12.68
C LYS A 74 1.92 -5.61 -12.29
N HIS A 75 2.11 -5.85 -11.00
CA HIS A 75 3.08 -6.83 -10.51
C HIS A 75 2.49 -8.25 -10.37
N GLY A 76 1.19 -8.44 -10.60
CA GLY A 76 0.55 -9.75 -10.45
C GLY A 76 0.45 -10.21 -8.99
N LEU A 77 0.30 -9.29 -8.04
CA LEU A 77 0.25 -9.58 -6.61
C LEU A 77 -1.18 -9.55 -6.03
N GLN A 78 -2.19 -9.42 -6.88
CA GLN A 78 -3.58 -9.25 -6.47
C GLN A 78 -4.13 -10.40 -5.61
N ASP A 79 -3.64 -11.61 -5.79
CA ASP A 79 -4.10 -12.77 -5.03
C ASP A 79 -3.33 -12.98 -3.72
N ARG A 80 -2.29 -12.18 -3.45
CA ARG A 80 -1.46 -12.30 -2.26
C ARG A 80 -1.48 -11.08 -1.36
N ILE A 81 -1.89 -9.93 -1.88
CA ILE A 81 -1.73 -8.66 -1.16
C ILE A 81 -2.53 -8.58 0.15
N GLU A 82 -3.69 -9.23 0.23
CA GLU A 82 -4.46 -9.25 1.47
C GLU A 82 -3.71 -9.99 2.57
N GLU A 83 -3.11 -11.14 2.24
CA GLU A 83 -2.27 -11.89 3.19
C GLU A 83 -1.05 -11.08 3.62
N VAL A 84 -0.41 -10.41 2.66
CA VAL A 84 0.75 -9.53 2.94
C VAL A 84 0.34 -8.41 3.89
N PHE A 85 -0.77 -7.76 3.62
CA PHE A 85 -1.28 -6.68 4.47
C PHE A 85 -1.59 -7.17 5.87
N SER A 86 -2.27 -8.32 5.99
CA SER A 86 -2.59 -8.93 7.29
C SER A 86 -1.33 -9.29 8.07
N GLU A 87 -0.29 -9.78 7.39
CA GLU A 87 0.99 -10.08 8.03
C GLU A 87 1.69 -8.82 8.52
N ILE A 88 1.67 -7.75 7.73
CA ILE A 88 2.21 -6.45 8.15
C ILE A 88 1.46 -5.94 9.38
N HIS A 89 0.14 -6.07 9.38
CA HIS A 89 -0.67 -5.67 10.55
C HIS A 89 -0.30 -6.50 11.78
N ARG A 90 -0.19 -7.82 11.65
CA ARG A 90 0.22 -8.70 12.73
C ARG A 90 1.58 -8.29 13.30
N SER A 91 2.54 -8.03 12.43
CA SER A 91 3.86 -7.53 12.81
C SER A 91 3.77 -6.19 13.55
N ASN A 92 2.98 -5.25 13.03
CA ASN A 92 2.81 -3.94 13.65
C ASN A 92 2.20 -4.05 15.06
N MET A 93 1.22 -4.92 15.23
CA MET A 93 0.61 -5.14 16.55
C MET A 93 1.58 -5.77 17.54
N SER A 94 2.58 -6.52 17.08
CA SER A 94 3.62 -7.09 17.94
C SER A 94 4.59 -6.06 18.51
N LYS A 95 4.49 -4.79 18.08
CA LYS A 95 5.27 -3.69 18.66
C LYS A 95 4.83 -3.30 20.06
N LEU A 96 3.64 -3.71 20.50
CA LEU A 96 3.15 -3.41 21.84
C LEU A 96 4.09 -4.00 22.91
N GLY A 97 4.13 -3.34 24.09
CA GLY A 97 4.87 -3.85 25.24
C GLY A 97 4.22 -5.09 25.83
N GLU A 98 4.90 -5.73 26.80
CA GLU A 98 4.41 -6.92 27.49
C GLU A 98 3.06 -6.70 28.20
N ASP A 99 2.79 -5.46 28.61
CA ASP A 99 1.54 -5.05 29.23
C ASP A 99 0.41 -4.78 28.24
N GLY A 100 0.66 -4.98 26.93
CA GLY A 100 -0.29 -4.70 25.86
C GLY A 100 -0.42 -3.22 25.52
N LEU A 101 0.43 -2.37 26.09
CA LEU A 101 0.39 -0.92 25.85
C LEU A 101 1.51 -0.50 24.88
N PRO A 102 1.30 0.61 24.14
CA PRO A 102 2.32 1.10 23.22
C PRO A 102 3.55 1.62 23.97
N ILE A 103 4.70 1.44 23.36
CA ILE A 103 5.96 2.04 23.79
C ILE A 103 6.24 3.15 22.80
N MET A 104 6.29 4.41 23.26
CA MET A 104 6.43 5.55 22.37
C MET A 104 7.63 6.40 22.75
N ARG A 105 8.32 6.91 21.73
CA ARG A 105 9.37 7.92 21.91
C ARG A 105 8.72 9.29 22.15
N GLY A 106 9.48 10.23 22.73
CA GLY A 106 8.97 11.55 23.07
C GLY A 106 8.42 12.36 21.88
N ASP A 107 8.85 12.06 20.66
CA ASP A 107 8.35 12.71 19.43
C ASP A 107 7.10 12.01 18.85
N GLY A 108 6.55 11.01 19.55
CA GLY A 108 5.36 10.28 19.12
C GLY A 108 5.64 9.06 18.25
N LYS A 109 6.90 8.72 18.01
CA LYS A 109 7.25 7.52 17.25
C LYS A 109 6.98 6.27 18.06
N ILE A 110 6.29 5.30 17.45
CA ILE A 110 6.04 3.98 18.05
C ILE A 110 7.33 3.16 18.02
N LEU A 111 7.75 2.66 19.18
CA LEU A 111 8.92 1.83 19.32
C LEU A 111 8.53 0.34 19.35
N LYS A 112 9.48 -0.53 19.07
CA LYS A 112 9.28 -1.97 19.07
C LYS A 112 9.38 -2.52 20.49
N GLY A 113 8.34 -3.25 20.93
CA GLY A 113 8.35 -3.96 22.20
C GLY A 113 9.20 -5.24 22.13
N PRO A 114 9.38 -5.93 23.27
CA PRO A 114 10.21 -7.13 23.34
C PRO A 114 9.66 -8.31 22.53
N GLY A 115 8.36 -8.35 22.27
CA GLY A 115 7.72 -9.39 21.47
C GLY A 115 7.65 -9.11 19.98
N TYR A 116 8.29 -8.02 19.51
CA TYR A 116 8.24 -7.65 18.10
C TYR A 116 8.88 -8.71 17.20
N PHE A 117 8.21 -8.97 16.08
CA PHE A 117 8.75 -9.80 15.00
C PHE A 117 8.51 -9.11 13.66
N LYS A 118 9.43 -9.32 12.73
CA LYS A 118 9.28 -8.80 11.35
C LYS A 118 8.20 -9.56 10.62
N PRO A 119 7.49 -8.90 9.66
CA PRO A 119 6.54 -9.63 8.82
C PRO A 119 7.28 -10.65 7.94
N ASP A 120 6.74 -11.86 7.88
CA ASP A 120 7.32 -12.94 7.06
C ASP A 120 6.63 -12.98 5.69
N ILE A 121 6.92 -11.97 4.87
CA ILE A 121 6.33 -11.83 3.54
C ILE A 121 6.88 -12.90 2.58
N SER A 122 8.13 -13.28 2.75
CA SER A 122 8.78 -14.35 1.98
C SER A 122 7.96 -15.65 2.03
N LYS A 123 7.50 -16.02 3.22
CA LYS A 123 6.68 -17.23 3.41
C LYS A 123 5.36 -17.15 2.64
N ILE A 124 4.71 -15.99 2.66
CA ILE A 124 3.43 -15.78 1.97
C ILE A 124 3.59 -15.91 0.46
N LEU A 125 4.67 -15.34 -0.07
CA LEU A 125 4.92 -15.33 -1.51
C LEU A 125 5.60 -16.60 -2.02
N GLY A 126 6.11 -17.45 -1.14
CA GLY A 126 6.90 -18.61 -1.54
C GLY A 126 8.24 -18.24 -2.16
N ALA A 127 8.79 -17.12 -1.74
CA ALA A 127 10.00 -16.57 -2.33
C ALA A 127 11.19 -16.59 -1.38
#